data_7e43cc6c087fbb00522ed6b25f18eafd
#
_entry.id   7e43cc6c087fbb00522ed6b25f18eafd
#
_cell.length_a   1.000
_cell.length_b   1.000
_cell.length_c   1.000
_cell.angle_alpha   90.00
_cell.angle_beta   90.00
_cell.angle_gamma   90.00
#
_symmetry.space_group_name_H-M   'P 1'
#
loop_
_entity.id
_entity.type
_entity.pdbx_description
1 polymer ?
#
loop_
_entity_poly.entity_id
_entity_poly.type
_entity_poly.pdbx_seq_one_letter_code
_entity_poly.pdbx_strand_id
1 'polypeptide(L)'
;MTRVRFLERLIRRVGIMAGVVLLISTVCGCAAAADTRTVIRVWSWEPSMPAVIKDFEAENPDIRVELDIRSGYDNLNRFIQDGYGLPDVVQLEYFALGQYAVSGQLLDITDRVTGYAGQYTPGTWSSVQLNGTVYALPMDSGPMAFFYNEDVFQQAGIDASAIHTWNDYYEAAKKLKEIGVYITADAGDASFYNAMVWLAGGRPFHTSGDGKTVSVQLTTDAGVARFTEFWQRMIDEGLVDTRLTTWSDEWEQALGSGQIASLFAGAWMPSLLLADVPGGSGLWRVTTMPTADGSSTNAENGGSAMGVLRSTRKPDAAFRFVDYVCHNAEGIATRVAGGAFPADNATLNDDQFLARTTITDARGNDIPYFGGQRFNEVLADAARDVSVGWQYLPFEVYARNDFKSTVGTAYEWSTAALRYRIAQERTEQEGDDDRAERLPDPPGPQVTMMDGIDLWQRDLIEYGTNQGFTMADDA
;
A
#
# COMPACT_ATOMS: atom_id res chain seq x y z
N MET A 1 3.80 66.26 29.27
CA MET A 1 5.20 65.87 29.11
C MET A 1 6.00 66.24 30.37
N THR A 2 5.80 65.67 31.51
CA THR A 2 6.64 65.98 32.70
C THR A 2 6.32 65.02 33.90
N ARG A 3 6.11 63.75 33.68
CA ARG A 3 5.93 62.74 34.78
C ARG A 3 6.63 61.38 34.56
N VAL A 4 7.35 61.19 33.51
CA VAL A 4 8.01 59.93 33.17
C VAL A 4 9.53 59.91 33.51
N ARG A 5 10.13 61.08 33.74
CA ARG A 5 11.59 61.19 34.00
C ARG A 5 12.04 61.10 35.48
N PHE A 6 11.14 60.89 36.40
CA PHE A 6 11.51 60.85 37.83
C PHE A 6 11.57 59.43 38.41
N LEU A 7 11.02 58.44 37.74
CA LEU A 7 11.03 57.03 38.19
C LEU A 7 12.27 56.26 37.73
N GLU A 8 12.95 56.69 36.66
CA GLU A 8 14.17 56.01 36.17
C GLU A 8 15.47 56.29 36.95
N ARG A 9 15.45 57.30 37.81
CA ARG A 9 16.65 57.64 38.63
C ARG A 9 16.68 57.03 40.02
N LEU A 10 15.59 56.44 40.49
CA LEU A 10 15.54 55.79 41.82
C LEU A 10 15.87 54.29 41.77
N ILE A 11 15.71 53.65 40.59
CA ILE A 11 15.99 52.21 40.42
C ILE A 11 17.49 51.92 40.15
N ARG A 12 18.28 52.98 39.85
CA ARG A 12 19.71 52.82 39.53
C ARG A 12 20.67 52.90 40.69
N ARG A 13 20.19 53.14 41.93
CA ARG A 13 21.04 53.26 43.13
C ARG A 13 20.83 52.22 44.22
N VAL A 14 19.84 51.32 44.07
CA VAL A 14 19.58 50.22 45.01
C VAL A 14 20.04 48.88 44.46
N GLY A 15 20.39 48.81 43.17
CA GLY A 15 20.82 47.59 42.46
C GLY A 15 22.29 47.23 42.57
N ILE A 16 23.15 48.00 43.22
CA ILE A 16 24.63 47.75 43.20
C ILE A 16 25.18 47.13 44.52
N MET A 17 24.38 47.03 45.57
CA MET A 17 24.85 46.39 46.82
C MET A 17 24.21 45.04 47.20
N ALA A 18 23.32 44.52 46.36
CA ALA A 18 22.78 43.15 46.55
C ALA A 18 23.38 42.12 45.56
N GLY A 19 24.30 42.51 44.71
CA GLY A 19 24.85 41.71 43.61
C GLY A 19 26.15 40.97 43.92
N VAL A 20 26.74 41.06 45.10
CA VAL A 20 28.09 40.49 45.39
C VAL A 20 28.05 39.35 46.42
N VAL A 21 26.93 39.07 47.07
CA VAL A 21 26.83 38.02 48.10
C VAL A 21 26.07 36.74 47.64
N LEU A 22 25.53 36.75 46.44
CA LEU A 22 24.75 35.57 45.89
C LEU A 22 25.44 34.84 44.72
N LEU A 23 26.77 34.92 44.60
CA LEU A 23 27.54 34.26 43.52
C LEU A 23 28.43 33.09 44.03
N ILE A 24 28.16 32.57 45.24
CA ILE A 24 28.74 31.32 45.71
C ILE A 24 27.63 30.48 46.31
N SER A 25 26.68 30.06 45.51
CA SER A 25 25.79 28.94 45.86
C SER A 25 25.35 28.22 44.61
N THR A 26 25.91 27.02 44.46
CA THR A 26 25.38 25.93 43.63
C THR A 26 25.31 26.20 42.14
N VAL A 27 26.47 26.18 41.45
CA VAL A 27 26.59 25.44 40.20
C VAL A 27 26.54 23.95 40.59
N CYS A 28 25.43 23.47 41.14
CA CYS A 28 24.94 22.14 40.86
C CYS A 28 24.32 22.23 39.47
N GLY A 29 25.17 22.31 38.45
CA GLY A 29 24.77 21.95 37.10
C GLY A 29 24.28 20.52 37.20
N CYS A 30 22.98 20.32 37.10
CA CYS A 30 22.47 19.14 36.42
C CYS A 30 23.07 19.23 35.00
N ALA A 31 24.31 18.78 34.83
CA ALA A 31 24.75 18.28 33.58
C ALA A 31 23.74 17.17 33.29
N ALA A 32 22.73 17.47 32.45
CA ALA A 32 21.94 16.43 31.85
C ALA A 32 23.00 15.48 31.26
N ALA A 33 23.08 14.27 31.84
CA ALA A 33 24.03 13.28 31.34
C ALA A 33 23.81 13.23 29.84
N ALA A 34 24.88 13.52 29.08
CA ALA A 34 24.77 13.49 27.63
C ALA A 34 24.22 12.11 27.27
N ASP A 35 23.15 12.07 26.49
CA ASP A 35 22.57 10.80 26.04
C ASP A 35 23.69 10.08 25.25
N THR A 36 24.20 8.99 25.83
CA THR A 36 25.29 8.20 25.25
C THR A 36 24.78 7.05 24.40
N ARG A 37 23.45 6.93 24.25
CA ARG A 37 22.84 5.87 23.46
C ARG A 37 23.20 6.00 21.99
N THR A 38 23.30 4.86 21.33
CA THR A 38 23.38 4.82 19.86
C THR A 38 22.05 5.30 19.27
N VAL A 39 22.07 6.45 18.59
CA VAL A 39 20.87 6.99 17.96
C VAL A 39 20.75 6.42 16.58
N ILE A 40 19.63 5.76 16.24
CA ILE A 40 19.27 5.35 14.87
C ILE A 40 18.09 6.18 14.37
N ARG A 41 18.10 6.49 13.08
CA ARG A 41 16.99 7.19 12.40
C ARG A 41 16.18 6.20 11.60
N VAL A 42 14.87 6.24 11.77
CA VAL A 42 13.91 5.34 11.14
C VAL A 42 12.90 6.16 10.35
N TRP A 43 12.70 5.81 9.09
CA TRP A 43 11.58 6.32 8.28
C TRP A 43 10.52 5.23 8.16
N SER A 44 9.29 5.54 8.60
CA SER A 44 8.16 4.63 8.55
C SER A 44 6.85 5.42 8.49
N TRP A 45 5.85 4.86 7.85
CA TRP A 45 4.47 5.38 7.87
C TRP A 45 3.53 4.53 8.74
N GLU A 46 4.05 3.46 9.35
CA GLU A 46 3.26 2.56 10.19
C GLU A 46 2.76 3.29 11.45
N PRO A 47 1.41 3.40 11.66
CA PRO A 47 0.84 4.17 12.77
C PRO A 47 1.23 3.64 14.15
N SER A 48 1.46 2.34 14.29
CA SER A 48 1.84 1.70 15.57
C SER A 48 3.32 1.89 15.92
N MET A 49 4.14 2.40 15.03
CA MET A 49 5.59 2.52 15.20
C MET A 49 6.02 3.26 16.48
N PRO A 50 5.36 4.34 16.94
CA PRO A 50 5.71 4.98 18.21
C PRO A 50 5.59 4.04 19.43
N ALA A 51 4.59 3.14 19.43
CA ALA A 51 4.43 2.15 20.51
C ALA A 51 5.53 1.09 20.43
N VAL A 52 5.81 0.57 19.23
CA VAL A 52 6.90 -0.40 18.98
C VAL A 52 8.26 0.16 19.40
N ILE A 53 8.54 1.43 19.08
CA ILE A 53 9.79 2.10 19.49
C ILE A 53 9.91 2.18 21.01
N LYS A 54 8.83 2.53 21.71
CA LYS A 54 8.82 2.61 23.16
C LYS A 54 9.17 1.26 23.80
N ASP A 55 8.59 0.18 23.29
CA ASP A 55 8.82 -1.17 23.79
C ASP A 55 10.25 -1.63 23.44
N PHE A 56 10.71 -1.37 22.21
CA PHE A 56 12.08 -1.64 21.78
C PHE A 56 13.13 -0.93 22.64
N GLU A 57 12.96 0.37 22.92
CA GLU A 57 13.91 1.14 23.74
C GLU A 57 13.94 0.66 25.20
N ALA A 58 12.83 0.12 25.71
CA ALA A 58 12.79 -0.48 27.05
C ALA A 58 13.66 -1.74 27.15
N GLU A 59 13.67 -2.56 26.10
CA GLU A 59 14.50 -3.76 26.01
C GLU A 59 15.95 -3.48 25.55
N ASN A 60 16.17 -2.37 24.85
CA ASN A 60 17.45 -1.97 24.28
C ASN A 60 17.88 -0.58 24.78
N PRO A 61 18.20 -0.44 26.08
CA PRO A 61 18.45 0.85 26.70
C PRO A 61 19.72 1.57 26.16
N ASP A 62 20.54 0.88 25.39
CA ASP A 62 21.72 1.41 24.69
C ASP A 62 21.40 2.06 23.35
N ILE A 63 20.14 1.92 22.85
CA ILE A 63 19.72 2.48 21.57
C ILE A 63 18.61 3.51 21.80
N ARG A 64 18.62 4.58 21.00
CA ARG A 64 17.53 5.56 20.87
C ARG A 64 17.09 5.62 19.41
N VAL A 65 15.78 5.61 19.19
CA VAL A 65 15.18 5.68 17.85
C VAL A 65 14.60 7.06 17.60
N GLU A 66 15.04 7.69 16.52
CA GLU A 66 14.42 8.91 15.99
C GLU A 66 13.53 8.54 14.80
N LEU A 67 12.21 8.56 15.03
CA LEU A 67 11.21 8.28 14.01
C LEU A 67 10.92 9.54 13.19
N ASP A 68 10.93 9.39 11.89
CA ASP A 68 10.42 10.37 10.93
C ASP A 68 9.27 9.70 10.15
N ILE A 69 8.05 10.21 10.35
CA ILE A 69 6.87 9.68 9.67
C ILE A 69 6.89 10.19 8.25
N ARG A 70 7.23 9.33 7.32
CA ARG A 70 7.33 9.63 5.90
C ARG A 70 6.80 8.50 5.05
N SER A 71 6.11 8.88 3.99
CA SER A 71 5.73 8.04 2.86
C SER A 71 6.24 8.67 1.57
N GLY A 72 6.41 7.84 0.54
CA GLY A 72 6.81 8.26 -0.80
C GLY A 72 8.32 8.27 -1.04
N TYR A 73 8.66 7.88 -2.26
CA TYR A 73 10.03 7.55 -2.67
C TYR A 73 10.83 8.75 -3.18
N ASP A 74 10.17 9.82 -3.62
CA ASP A 74 10.85 11.03 -4.13
C ASP A 74 11.77 11.66 -3.08
N ASN A 75 11.31 11.71 -1.84
CA ASN A 75 12.14 12.20 -0.74
C ASN A 75 13.35 11.30 -0.49
N LEU A 76 13.16 9.98 -0.46
CA LEU A 76 14.24 9.03 -0.26
C LEU A 76 15.27 9.13 -1.39
N ASN A 77 14.81 9.16 -2.64
CA ASN A 77 15.66 9.30 -3.82
C ASN A 77 16.47 10.61 -3.78
N ARG A 78 15.85 11.73 -3.38
CA ARG A 78 16.55 13.00 -3.24
C ARG A 78 17.65 12.94 -2.17
N PHE A 79 17.36 12.39 -0.98
CA PHE A 79 18.37 12.28 0.08
C PHE A 79 19.50 11.31 -0.28
N ILE A 80 19.21 10.25 -1.07
CA ILE A 80 20.23 9.37 -1.63
C ILE A 80 21.15 10.15 -2.57
N GLN A 81 20.61 10.97 -3.47
CA GLN A 81 21.38 11.80 -4.39
C GLN A 81 22.21 12.86 -3.65
N ASP A 82 21.64 13.48 -2.64
CA ASP A 82 22.31 14.50 -1.83
C ASP A 82 23.40 13.92 -0.93
N GLY A 83 23.33 12.63 -0.59
CA GLY A 83 24.30 11.93 0.25
C GLY A 83 24.30 12.33 1.73
N TYR A 84 23.26 13.03 2.20
CA TYR A 84 23.12 13.41 3.61
C TYR A 84 21.66 13.33 4.08
N GLY A 85 21.47 13.22 5.41
CA GLY A 85 20.15 13.19 6.01
C GLY A 85 19.41 11.87 5.87
N LEU A 86 20.07 10.84 5.34
CA LEU A 86 19.52 9.50 5.19
C LEU A 86 19.16 8.87 6.54
N PRO A 87 18.10 8.06 6.60
CA PRO A 87 17.84 7.22 7.76
C PRO A 87 18.82 6.06 7.86
N ASP A 88 18.85 5.38 8.99
CA ASP A 88 19.57 4.11 9.16
C ASP A 88 18.67 2.94 8.74
N VAL A 89 17.34 3.07 8.95
CA VAL A 89 16.32 2.07 8.63
C VAL A 89 15.18 2.75 7.86
N VAL A 90 14.64 2.05 6.87
CA VAL A 90 13.54 2.53 6.03
C VAL A 90 12.48 1.45 5.85
N GLN A 91 11.22 1.83 5.98
CA GLN A 91 10.09 1.02 5.51
C GLN A 91 9.95 1.20 4.00
N LEU A 92 9.80 0.10 3.29
CA LEU A 92 9.62 0.04 1.84
C LEU A 92 8.48 -0.91 1.51
N GLU A 93 7.60 -0.52 0.61
CA GLU A 93 6.68 -1.48 0.02
C GLU A 93 7.46 -2.49 -0.83
N TYR A 94 6.96 -3.71 -0.93
CA TYR A 94 7.64 -4.79 -1.66
C TYR A 94 7.97 -4.41 -3.10
N PHE A 95 7.09 -3.68 -3.77
CA PHE A 95 7.32 -3.26 -5.15
C PHE A 95 8.53 -2.33 -5.32
N ALA A 96 8.85 -1.54 -4.30
CA ALA A 96 9.96 -0.59 -4.37
C ALA A 96 11.30 -1.19 -3.96
N LEU A 97 11.30 -2.33 -3.24
CA LEU A 97 12.50 -2.93 -2.67
C LEU A 97 13.56 -3.24 -3.74
N GLY A 98 13.14 -3.76 -4.89
CA GLY A 98 14.03 -4.12 -6.00
C GLY A 98 14.89 -2.93 -6.47
N GLN A 99 14.30 -1.74 -6.57
CA GLN A 99 15.02 -0.51 -6.97
C GLN A 99 16.19 -0.18 -6.04
N TYR A 100 15.97 -0.27 -4.73
CA TYR A 100 16.99 0.06 -3.72
C TYR A 100 18.00 -1.07 -3.53
N ALA A 101 17.61 -2.31 -3.76
CA ALA A 101 18.51 -3.46 -3.75
C ALA A 101 19.48 -3.42 -4.94
N VAL A 102 18.99 -3.27 -6.17
CA VAL A 102 19.80 -3.22 -7.39
C VAL A 102 20.74 -2.00 -7.40
N SER A 103 20.27 -0.85 -6.94
CA SER A 103 21.11 0.36 -6.83
C SER A 103 22.12 0.31 -5.68
N GLY A 104 22.16 -0.79 -4.90
CA GLY A 104 23.10 -0.98 -3.81
C GLY A 104 22.86 -0.09 -2.60
N GLN A 105 21.65 0.42 -2.43
CA GLN A 105 21.29 1.28 -1.29
C GLN A 105 20.96 0.49 -0.03
N LEU A 106 20.50 -0.76 -0.18
CA LEU A 106 20.18 -1.64 0.96
C LEU A 106 21.38 -2.49 1.37
N LEU A 107 21.45 -2.77 2.66
CA LEU A 107 22.39 -3.71 3.24
C LEU A 107 21.93 -5.14 2.93
N ASP A 108 22.84 -5.99 2.45
CA ASP A 108 22.63 -7.42 2.41
C ASP A 108 22.59 -7.96 3.86
N ILE A 109 21.48 -8.56 4.25
CA ILE A 109 21.26 -9.11 5.58
C ILE A 109 21.16 -10.65 5.58
N THR A 110 21.47 -11.31 4.45
CA THR A 110 21.30 -12.75 4.25
C THR A 110 21.91 -13.58 5.38
N ASP A 111 23.14 -13.28 5.77
CA ASP A 111 23.84 -14.01 6.84
C ASP A 111 23.22 -13.79 8.23
N ARG A 112 22.53 -12.66 8.43
CA ARG A 112 21.88 -12.30 9.70
C ARG A 112 20.56 -13.01 9.92
N VAL A 113 19.91 -13.44 8.84
CA VAL A 113 18.54 -14.00 8.84
C VAL A 113 18.50 -15.49 8.48
N THR A 114 19.61 -16.17 8.67
CA THR A 114 19.67 -17.63 8.45
C THR A 114 18.63 -18.33 9.30
N GLY A 115 17.73 -19.08 8.65
CA GLY A 115 16.66 -19.82 9.32
C GLY A 115 15.34 -19.06 9.49
N TYR A 116 15.24 -17.78 9.07
CA TYR A 116 14.01 -16.99 9.21
C TYR A 116 12.93 -17.33 8.17
N ALA A 117 13.33 -17.83 7.01
CA ALA A 117 12.41 -18.10 5.88
C ALA A 117 11.14 -18.89 6.28
N GLY A 118 11.29 -19.93 7.12
CA GLY A 118 10.16 -20.75 7.57
C GLY A 118 9.18 -20.06 8.50
N GLN A 119 9.49 -18.84 8.97
CA GLN A 119 8.64 -18.07 9.86
C GLN A 119 7.67 -17.16 9.12
N TYR A 120 7.81 -17.01 7.82
CA TYR A 120 6.96 -16.20 6.94
C TYR A 120 6.28 -17.08 5.90
N THR A 121 5.21 -16.58 5.28
CA THR A 121 4.64 -17.26 4.12
C THR A 121 5.64 -17.22 2.95
N PRO A 122 5.64 -18.23 2.06
CA PRO A 122 6.58 -18.27 0.93
C PRO A 122 6.46 -17.04 0.01
N GLY A 123 5.23 -16.55 -0.23
CA GLY A 123 4.99 -15.35 -1.04
C GLY A 123 5.65 -14.11 -0.41
N THR A 124 5.35 -13.84 0.84
CA THR A 124 5.88 -12.70 1.59
C THR A 124 7.41 -12.75 1.71
N TRP A 125 7.97 -13.94 2.03
CA TRP A 125 9.42 -14.11 2.12
C TRP A 125 10.12 -13.92 0.77
N SER A 126 9.49 -14.32 -0.34
CA SER A 126 10.06 -14.10 -1.68
C SER A 126 10.11 -12.61 -2.04
N SER A 127 9.21 -11.80 -1.51
CA SER A 127 9.11 -10.36 -1.83
C SER A 127 10.21 -9.51 -1.22
N VAL A 128 10.98 -10.03 -0.24
CA VAL A 128 12.14 -9.32 0.37
C VAL A 128 13.48 -9.77 -0.18
N GLN A 129 13.47 -10.60 -1.21
CA GLN A 129 14.67 -11.15 -1.81
C GLN A 129 14.86 -10.66 -3.26
N LEU A 130 16.11 -10.52 -3.62
CA LEU A 130 16.51 -10.40 -5.02
C LEU A 130 17.59 -11.46 -5.29
N ASN A 131 17.25 -12.46 -6.14
CA ASN A 131 18.19 -13.51 -6.54
C ASN A 131 18.81 -14.29 -5.36
N GLY A 132 18.02 -14.55 -4.33
CA GLY A 132 18.45 -15.28 -3.13
C GLY A 132 19.15 -14.44 -2.07
N THR A 133 19.46 -13.17 -2.35
CA THR A 133 19.96 -12.22 -1.35
C THR A 133 18.79 -11.54 -0.65
N VAL A 134 18.81 -11.53 0.68
CA VAL A 134 17.79 -10.89 1.52
C VAL A 134 18.19 -9.46 1.84
N TYR A 135 17.34 -8.49 1.53
CA TYR A 135 17.62 -7.06 1.72
C TYR A 135 16.76 -6.39 2.79
N ALA A 136 15.68 -7.04 3.21
CA ALA A 136 14.76 -6.51 4.23
C ALA A 136 14.08 -7.67 4.99
N LEU A 137 13.44 -7.37 6.11
CA LEU A 137 12.52 -8.30 6.76
C LEU A 137 11.07 -7.90 6.48
N PRO A 138 10.19 -8.88 6.17
CA PRO A 138 8.76 -8.61 5.99
C PRO A 138 8.17 -7.98 7.25
N MET A 139 7.45 -6.87 7.08
CA MET A 139 6.80 -6.20 8.18
C MET A 139 5.31 -6.53 8.23
N ASP A 140 4.63 -6.39 7.11
CA ASP A 140 3.23 -6.75 6.93
C ASP A 140 3.05 -7.49 5.60
N SER A 141 1.84 -8.00 5.36
CA SER A 141 1.50 -8.72 4.13
C SER A 141 0.19 -8.16 3.56
N GLY A 142 0.07 -8.18 2.24
CA GLY A 142 -1.09 -7.66 1.51
C GLY A 142 -1.82 -8.71 0.68
N PRO A 143 -2.09 -9.95 1.19
CA PRO A 143 -2.85 -10.92 0.43
C PRO A 143 -4.21 -10.35 0.06
N MET A 144 -4.63 -10.57 -1.19
CA MET A 144 -5.88 -10.01 -1.68
C MET A 144 -7.09 -10.74 -1.11
N ALA A 145 -8.14 -9.99 -0.83
CA ALA A 145 -9.44 -10.51 -0.46
C ALA A 145 -10.57 -9.74 -1.15
N PHE A 146 -11.71 -10.37 -1.25
CA PHE A 146 -12.94 -9.80 -1.79
C PHE A 146 -13.77 -9.24 -0.64
N PHE A 147 -13.77 -7.91 -0.50
CA PHE A 147 -14.58 -7.18 0.46
C PHE A 147 -15.87 -6.73 -0.23
N TYR A 148 -17.03 -6.92 0.41
CA TYR A 148 -18.32 -6.57 -0.19
C TYR A 148 -19.31 -6.04 0.85
N ASN A 149 -20.22 -5.18 0.41
CA ASN A 149 -21.34 -4.69 1.20
C ASN A 149 -22.48 -5.71 1.11
N GLU A 150 -22.71 -6.43 2.21
CA GLU A 150 -23.69 -7.52 2.27
C GLU A 150 -25.10 -7.06 1.96
N ASP A 151 -25.52 -5.91 2.50
CA ASP A 151 -26.88 -5.38 2.29
C ASP A 151 -27.14 -5.07 0.81
N VAL A 152 -26.16 -4.48 0.13
CA VAL A 152 -26.26 -4.15 -1.31
C VAL A 152 -26.31 -5.43 -2.15
N PHE A 153 -25.49 -6.43 -1.82
CA PHE A 153 -25.51 -7.73 -2.50
C PHE A 153 -26.86 -8.44 -2.30
N GLN A 154 -27.40 -8.41 -1.09
CA GLN A 154 -28.73 -8.98 -0.80
C GLN A 154 -29.84 -8.26 -1.57
N GLN A 155 -29.81 -6.92 -1.67
CA GLN A 155 -30.77 -6.13 -2.46
C GLN A 155 -30.75 -6.52 -3.94
N ALA A 156 -29.57 -6.86 -4.49
CA ALA A 156 -29.41 -7.33 -5.86
C ALA A 156 -29.70 -8.84 -6.02
N GLY A 157 -30.06 -9.55 -4.95
CA GLY A 157 -30.28 -11.00 -4.96
C GLY A 157 -28.99 -11.80 -5.25
N ILE A 158 -27.86 -11.34 -4.76
CA ILE A 158 -26.55 -11.96 -4.96
C ILE A 158 -26.11 -12.64 -3.67
N ASP A 159 -25.68 -13.90 -3.78
CA ASP A 159 -24.97 -14.61 -2.74
C ASP A 159 -23.46 -14.50 -3.03
N ALA A 160 -22.75 -13.68 -2.25
CA ALA A 160 -21.32 -13.48 -2.43
C ALA A 160 -20.49 -14.75 -2.18
N SER A 161 -21.01 -15.69 -1.38
CA SER A 161 -20.32 -16.96 -1.13
C SER A 161 -20.31 -17.91 -2.34
N ALA A 162 -21.13 -17.62 -3.35
CA ALA A 162 -21.17 -18.37 -4.61
C ALA A 162 -20.26 -17.76 -5.71
N ILE A 163 -19.58 -16.65 -5.42
CA ILE A 163 -18.69 -15.99 -6.38
C ILE A 163 -17.29 -16.58 -6.24
N HIS A 164 -16.94 -17.53 -7.10
CA HIS A 164 -15.64 -18.21 -7.10
C HIS A 164 -14.81 -17.89 -8.33
N THR A 165 -15.47 -17.50 -9.44
CA THR A 165 -14.81 -17.19 -10.69
C THR A 165 -15.01 -15.73 -11.10
N TRP A 166 -14.15 -15.23 -11.98
CA TRP A 166 -14.34 -13.91 -12.60
C TRP A 166 -15.65 -13.83 -13.39
N ASN A 167 -16.13 -14.96 -13.93
CA ASN A 167 -17.43 -14.98 -14.60
C ASN A 167 -18.58 -14.82 -13.58
N ASP A 168 -18.49 -15.42 -12.41
CA ASP A 168 -19.50 -15.22 -11.34
C ASP A 168 -19.50 -13.75 -10.89
N TYR A 169 -18.31 -13.15 -10.75
CA TYR A 169 -18.16 -11.73 -10.41
C TYR A 169 -18.75 -10.82 -11.49
N TYR A 170 -18.54 -11.13 -12.77
CA TYR A 170 -19.15 -10.41 -13.87
C TYR A 170 -20.71 -10.50 -13.84
N GLU A 171 -21.28 -11.68 -13.62
CA GLU A 171 -22.73 -11.83 -13.52
C GLU A 171 -23.30 -11.10 -12.29
N ALA A 172 -22.57 -11.07 -11.17
CA ALA A 172 -22.92 -10.26 -10.01
C ALA A 172 -22.90 -8.75 -10.35
N ALA A 173 -21.87 -8.29 -11.06
CA ALA A 173 -21.77 -6.90 -11.49
C ALA A 173 -22.94 -6.45 -12.37
N LYS A 174 -23.44 -7.31 -13.26
CA LYS A 174 -24.61 -7.02 -14.08
C LYS A 174 -25.88 -6.83 -13.22
N LYS A 175 -26.08 -7.68 -12.23
CA LYS A 175 -27.23 -7.54 -11.30
C LYS A 175 -27.15 -6.26 -10.48
N LEU A 176 -25.95 -5.88 -10.01
CA LEU A 176 -25.76 -4.62 -9.30
C LEU A 176 -26.06 -3.42 -10.19
N LYS A 177 -25.64 -3.46 -11.45
CA LYS A 177 -25.96 -2.41 -12.43
C LYS A 177 -27.47 -2.23 -12.65
N GLU A 178 -28.28 -3.30 -12.61
CA GLU A 178 -29.74 -3.22 -12.73
C GLU A 178 -30.39 -2.37 -11.62
N ILE A 179 -29.76 -2.32 -10.44
CA ILE A 179 -30.18 -1.47 -9.31
C ILE A 179 -29.40 -0.15 -9.22
N GLY A 180 -28.58 0.19 -10.25
CA GLY A 180 -27.86 1.45 -10.34
C GLY A 180 -26.57 1.52 -9.50
N VAL A 181 -26.00 0.36 -9.13
CA VAL A 181 -24.79 0.23 -8.30
C VAL A 181 -23.62 -0.31 -9.12
N TYR A 182 -22.43 0.24 -8.91
CA TYR A 182 -21.21 -0.33 -9.47
C TYR A 182 -20.66 -1.44 -8.54
N ILE A 183 -20.14 -2.51 -9.16
CA ILE A 183 -19.54 -3.58 -8.35
C ILE A 183 -18.26 -3.10 -7.66
N THR A 184 -17.46 -2.27 -8.33
CA THR A 184 -16.26 -1.64 -7.79
C THR A 184 -15.94 -0.35 -8.54
N ALA A 185 -14.89 0.36 -8.11
CA ALA A 185 -14.32 1.50 -8.83
C ALA A 185 -12.84 1.24 -9.13
N ASP A 186 -12.43 1.64 -10.34
CA ASP A 186 -11.04 1.62 -10.79
C ASP A 186 -10.84 2.67 -11.88
N ALA A 187 -10.02 3.66 -11.60
CA ALA A 187 -9.66 4.73 -12.54
C ALA A 187 -8.29 4.50 -13.22
N GLY A 188 -7.81 3.25 -13.23
CA GLY A 188 -6.52 2.87 -13.79
C GLY A 188 -5.41 2.87 -12.73
N ASP A 189 -5.48 1.94 -11.78
CA ASP A 189 -4.47 1.76 -10.72
C ASP A 189 -3.51 0.63 -11.09
N ALA A 190 -2.22 0.97 -11.27
CA ALA A 190 -1.17 0.01 -11.57
C ALA A 190 -0.97 -1.04 -10.47
N SER A 191 -1.20 -0.70 -9.20
CA SER A 191 -1.07 -1.65 -8.09
C SER A 191 -2.11 -2.73 -8.18
N PHE A 192 -3.35 -2.33 -8.41
CA PHE A 192 -4.47 -3.23 -8.63
C PHE A 192 -4.24 -4.09 -9.87
N TYR A 193 -3.86 -3.47 -10.99
CA TYR A 193 -3.61 -4.18 -12.25
C TYR A 193 -2.55 -5.28 -12.08
N ASN A 194 -1.38 -4.95 -11.51
CA ASN A 194 -0.29 -5.89 -11.28
C ASN A 194 -0.70 -7.04 -10.35
N ALA A 195 -1.45 -6.74 -9.28
CA ALA A 195 -1.95 -7.76 -8.37
C ALA A 195 -2.92 -8.74 -9.06
N MET A 196 -3.80 -8.23 -9.92
CA MET A 196 -4.74 -9.05 -10.69
C MET A 196 -4.06 -9.86 -11.79
N VAL A 197 -3.02 -9.32 -12.43
CA VAL A 197 -2.16 -10.08 -13.37
C VAL A 197 -1.44 -11.20 -12.62
N TRP A 198 -0.90 -10.92 -11.43
CA TRP A 198 -0.28 -11.94 -10.58
C TRP A 198 -1.29 -13.03 -10.21
N LEU A 199 -2.50 -12.66 -9.78
CA LEU A 199 -3.61 -13.58 -9.48
C LEU A 199 -3.99 -14.44 -10.69
N ALA A 200 -3.92 -13.86 -11.90
CA ALA A 200 -4.16 -14.56 -13.17
C ALA A 200 -3.06 -15.57 -13.56
N GLY A 201 -2.00 -15.68 -12.75
CA GLY A 201 -0.82 -16.52 -13.01
C GLY A 201 0.22 -15.87 -13.91
N GLY A 202 0.07 -14.57 -14.25
CA GLY A 202 1.04 -13.82 -15.04
C GLY A 202 2.37 -13.61 -14.32
N ARG A 203 3.45 -13.55 -15.08
CA ARG A 203 4.82 -13.30 -14.62
C ARG A 203 5.56 -12.46 -15.68
N PRO A 204 5.07 -11.25 -16.03
CA PRO A 204 5.58 -10.50 -17.17
C PRO A 204 6.96 -9.90 -16.93
N PHE A 205 7.43 -9.87 -15.70
CA PHE A 205 8.68 -9.21 -15.33
C PHE A 205 9.71 -10.20 -14.81
N HIS A 206 10.94 -10.07 -15.28
CA HIS A 206 12.07 -10.85 -14.78
C HIS A 206 13.33 -10.01 -14.69
N THR A 207 14.08 -10.17 -13.62
CA THR A 207 15.40 -9.55 -13.42
C THR A 207 16.43 -10.65 -13.19
N SER A 208 17.53 -10.63 -13.97
CA SER A 208 18.61 -11.61 -13.87
C SER A 208 19.29 -11.60 -12.51
N GLY A 209 20.01 -12.69 -12.19
CA GLY A 209 20.70 -12.87 -10.91
C GLY A 209 21.73 -11.80 -10.56
N ASP A 210 22.32 -11.15 -11.57
CA ASP A 210 23.26 -10.05 -11.37
C ASP A 210 22.59 -8.67 -11.33
N GLY A 211 21.24 -8.62 -11.46
CA GLY A 211 20.44 -7.40 -11.43
C GLY A 211 20.59 -6.50 -12.68
N LYS A 212 21.26 -6.98 -13.76
CA LYS A 212 21.60 -6.14 -14.92
C LYS A 212 20.72 -6.36 -16.13
N THR A 213 20.19 -7.57 -16.30
CA THR A 213 19.29 -7.89 -17.40
C THR A 213 17.85 -7.94 -16.90
N VAL A 214 16.98 -7.20 -17.57
CA VAL A 214 15.55 -7.13 -17.26
C VAL A 214 14.75 -7.53 -18.49
N SER A 215 13.73 -8.36 -18.34
CA SER A 215 12.74 -8.62 -19.36
C SER A 215 11.37 -8.08 -18.97
N VAL A 216 10.64 -7.59 -19.96
CA VAL A 216 9.28 -7.08 -19.86
C VAL A 216 8.45 -7.75 -20.94
N GLN A 217 7.55 -8.65 -20.56
CA GLN A 217 6.79 -9.52 -21.48
C GLN A 217 5.29 -9.31 -21.33
N LEU A 218 4.85 -8.04 -21.22
CA LEU A 218 3.45 -7.70 -20.98
C LEU A 218 2.54 -8.13 -22.15
N THR A 219 3.01 -8.01 -23.39
CA THR A 219 2.19 -8.34 -24.58
C THR A 219 2.12 -9.83 -24.90
N THR A 220 3.00 -10.65 -24.32
CA THR A 220 3.08 -12.10 -24.56
C THR A 220 2.66 -12.94 -23.35
N ASP A 221 2.58 -12.35 -22.16
CA ASP A 221 2.19 -13.04 -20.94
C ASP A 221 0.70 -13.41 -20.92
N ALA A 222 0.40 -14.68 -20.69
CA ALA A 222 -0.97 -15.20 -20.72
C ALA A 222 -1.85 -14.67 -19.57
N GLY A 223 -1.27 -14.36 -18.42
CA GLY A 223 -1.99 -13.79 -17.28
C GLY A 223 -2.35 -12.32 -17.55
N VAL A 224 -1.44 -11.58 -18.17
CA VAL A 224 -1.71 -10.21 -18.67
C VAL A 224 -2.87 -10.23 -19.65
N ALA A 225 -2.81 -11.06 -20.68
CA ALA A 225 -3.87 -11.15 -21.69
C ALA A 225 -5.21 -11.50 -21.04
N ARG A 226 -5.23 -12.51 -20.16
CA ARG A 226 -6.45 -13.01 -19.47
C ARG A 226 -7.12 -11.94 -18.61
N PHE A 227 -6.33 -11.24 -17.78
CA PHE A 227 -6.91 -10.20 -16.93
C PHE A 227 -7.33 -8.98 -17.74
N THR A 228 -6.51 -8.54 -18.68
CA THR A 228 -6.79 -7.37 -19.51
C THR A 228 -8.08 -7.55 -20.32
N GLU A 229 -8.31 -8.72 -20.92
CA GLU A 229 -9.54 -9.03 -21.66
C GLU A 229 -10.76 -8.99 -20.73
N PHE A 230 -10.66 -9.63 -19.54
CA PHE A 230 -11.74 -9.62 -18.56
C PHE A 230 -12.07 -8.20 -18.10
N TRP A 231 -11.06 -7.42 -17.74
CA TRP A 231 -11.26 -6.09 -17.16
C TRP A 231 -11.72 -5.06 -18.22
N GLN A 232 -11.20 -5.16 -19.43
CA GLN A 232 -11.71 -4.37 -20.57
C GLN A 232 -13.24 -4.55 -20.72
N ARG A 233 -13.72 -5.78 -20.69
CA ARG A 233 -15.16 -6.07 -20.75
C ARG A 233 -15.92 -5.44 -19.59
N MET A 234 -15.38 -5.50 -18.37
CA MET A 234 -16.01 -4.93 -17.18
C MET A 234 -16.17 -3.40 -17.30
N ILE A 235 -15.16 -2.70 -17.80
CA ILE A 235 -15.21 -1.24 -17.98
C ILE A 235 -16.05 -0.82 -19.17
N ASP A 236 -15.97 -1.52 -20.31
CA ASP A 236 -16.75 -1.20 -21.51
C ASP A 236 -18.25 -1.37 -21.33
N GLU A 237 -18.64 -2.32 -20.49
CA GLU A 237 -20.04 -2.53 -20.13
C GLU A 237 -20.51 -1.61 -18.97
N GLY A 238 -19.60 -0.77 -18.42
CA GLY A 238 -19.91 0.16 -17.34
C GLY A 238 -20.33 -0.55 -16.04
N LEU A 239 -19.65 -1.65 -15.72
CA LEU A 239 -19.84 -2.42 -14.50
C LEU A 239 -18.92 -1.92 -13.37
N VAL A 240 -17.85 -1.21 -13.74
CA VAL A 240 -16.87 -0.56 -12.87
C VAL A 240 -17.00 0.96 -12.98
N ASP A 241 -16.97 1.68 -11.86
CA ASP A 241 -16.88 3.14 -11.91
C ASP A 241 -15.42 3.56 -12.20
N THR A 242 -15.17 4.03 -13.42
CA THR A 242 -13.85 4.47 -13.89
C THR A 242 -13.55 5.94 -13.60
N ARG A 243 -14.46 6.66 -12.91
CA ARG A 243 -14.36 8.09 -12.65
C ARG A 243 -13.81 8.40 -11.25
N LEU A 244 -14.04 7.49 -10.31
CA LEU A 244 -13.64 7.67 -8.93
C LEU A 244 -12.20 7.19 -8.75
N THR A 245 -11.34 8.12 -8.38
CA THR A 245 -9.96 7.79 -8.02
C THR A 245 -9.94 7.14 -6.64
N THR A 246 -9.31 5.99 -6.51
CA THR A 246 -9.07 5.31 -5.24
C THR A 246 -8.44 6.28 -4.24
N TRP A 247 -8.87 6.25 -2.99
CA TRP A 247 -8.42 7.13 -1.89
C TRP A 247 -8.88 8.59 -2.00
N SER A 248 -9.87 8.90 -2.82
CA SER A 248 -10.51 10.21 -2.77
C SER A 248 -11.70 10.19 -1.80
N ASP A 249 -12.05 11.37 -1.28
CA ASP A 249 -13.22 11.53 -0.39
C ASP A 249 -14.52 11.03 -1.07
N GLU A 250 -14.63 11.21 -2.40
CA GLU A 250 -15.77 10.74 -3.19
C GLU A 250 -15.81 9.20 -3.28
N TRP A 251 -14.67 8.55 -3.38
CA TRP A 251 -14.57 7.09 -3.39
C TRP A 251 -14.95 6.51 -2.03
N GLU A 252 -14.45 7.09 -0.93
CA GLU A 252 -14.81 6.69 0.45
C GLU A 252 -16.32 6.86 0.71
N GLN A 253 -16.88 8.00 0.27
CA GLN A 253 -18.31 8.25 0.37
C GLN A 253 -19.13 7.24 -0.44
N ALA A 254 -18.69 6.88 -1.64
CA ALA A 254 -19.34 5.89 -2.50
C ALA A 254 -19.35 4.48 -1.88
N LEU A 255 -18.25 4.08 -1.20
CA LEU A 255 -18.20 2.85 -0.42
C LEU A 255 -19.15 2.89 0.78
N GLY A 256 -19.15 3.99 1.54
CA GLY A 256 -19.99 4.16 2.72
C GLY A 256 -21.49 4.23 2.42
N SER A 257 -21.86 4.73 1.25
CA SER A 257 -23.27 4.84 0.80
C SER A 257 -23.76 3.61 0.02
N GLY A 258 -22.90 2.67 -0.32
CA GLY A 258 -23.25 1.50 -1.13
C GLY A 258 -23.37 1.78 -2.64
N GLN A 259 -22.91 2.93 -3.14
CA GLN A 259 -22.82 3.19 -4.59
C GLN A 259 -21.76 2.32 -5.27
N ILE A 260 -20.73 1.93 -4.50
CA ILE A 260 -19.76 0.90 -4.84
C ILE A 260 -19.99 -0.26 -3.88
N ALA A 261 -20.24 -1.44 -4.42
CA ALA A 261 -20.67 -2.60 -3.66
C ALA A 261 -19.52 -3.46 -3.14
N SER A 262 -18.33 -3.40 -3.74
CA SER A 262 -17.22 -4.26 -3.36
C SER A 262 -15.83 -3.70 -3.71
N LEU A 263 -14.83 -4.33 -3.13
CA LEU A 263 -13.41 -4.06 -3.37
C LEU A 263 -12.63 -5.37 -3.48
N PHE A 264 -11.65 -5.40 -4.37
CA PHE A 264 -10.53 -6.33 -4.31
C PHE A 264 -9.33 -5.58 -3.72
N ALA A 265 -8.91 -5.93 -2.52
CA ALA A 265 -7.88 -5.20 -1.81
C ALA A 265 -7.03 -6.11 -0.93
N GLY A 266 -5.88 -5.62 -0.49
CA GLY A 266 -5.01 -6.36 0.42
C GLY A 266 -5.56 -6.43 1.85
N ALA A 267 -5.02 -7.34 2.66
CA ALA A 267 -5.46 -7.60 4.03
C ALA A 267 -5.25 -6.43 5.01
N TRP A 268 -4.63 -5.35 4.59
CA TRP A 268 -4.53 -4.07 5.32
C TRP A 268 -5.82 -3.22 5.24
N MET A 269 -6.74 -3.55 4.32
CA MET A 269 -7.98 -2.80 4.08
C MET A 269 -8.92 -2.69 5.30
N PRO A 270 -9.05 -3.67 6.20
CA PRO A 270 -9.95 -3.58 7.34
C PRO A 270 -9.77 -2.34 8.20
N SER A 271 -8.51 -1.97 8.51
CA SER A 271 -8.21 -0.78 9.33
C SER A 271 -8.56 0.52 8.61
N LEU A 272 -8.36 0.58 7.29
CA LEU A 272 -8.70 1.74 6.48
C LEU A 272 -10.21 1.88 6.29
N LEU A 273 -10.93 0.79 6.06
CA LEU A 273 -12.40 0.83 6.01
C LEU A 273 -12.99 1.34 7.32
N LEU A 274 -12.44 0.94 8.47
CA LEU A 274 -12.88 1.46 9.76
C LEU A 274 -12.60 2.95 9.90
N ALA A 275 -11.43 3.42 9.48
CA ALA A 275 -11.00 4.81 9.64
C ALA A 275 -11.73 5.76 8.68
N ASP A 276 -11.80 5.40 7.41
CA ASP A 276 -12.15 6.32 6.31
C ASP A 276 -13.58 6.07 5.79
N VAL A 277 -14.15 4.90 6.05
CA VAL A 277 -15.51 4.51 5.61
C VAL A 277 -16.40 4.13 6.80
N PRO A 278 -16.57 4.98 7.82
CA PRO A 278 -17.34 4.66 9.03
C PRO A 278 -18.82 4.36 8.73
N GLY A 279 -19.36 4.92 7.65
CA GLY A 279 -20.73 4.65 7.19
C GLY A 279 -20.98 3.19 6.76
N GLY A 280 -19.94 2.43 6.48
CA GLY A 280 -20.01 1.02 6.13
C GLY A 280 -19.97 0.05 7.32
N SER A 281 -19.85 0.57 8.54
CA SER A 281 -19.71 -0.27 9.73
C SER A 281 -20.88 -1.25 9.92
N GLY A 282 -20.55 -2.52 10.07
CA GLY A 282 -21.54 -3.62 10.20
C GLY A 282 -22.08 -4.17 8.88
N LEU A 283 -21.92 -3.43 7.78
CA LEU A 283 -22.47 -3.76 6.46
C LEU A 283 -21.51 -4.57 5.58
N TRP A 284 -20.21 -4.46 5.82
CA TRP A 284 -19.20 -5.13 5.01
C TRP A 284 -18.90 -6.55 5.49
N ARG A 285 -18.50 -7.38 4.54
CA ARG A 285 -17.97 -8.75 4.77
C ARG A 285 -16.73 -8.95 3.93
N VAL A 286 -16.01 -10.01 4.23
CA VAL A 286 -14.85 -10.43 3.44
C VAL A 286 -14.96 -11.90 3.07
N THR A 287 -14.56 -12.24 1.86
CA THR A 287 -14.48 -13.62 1.35
C THR A 287 -13.24 -13.79 0.48
N THR A 288 -12.99 -15.01 0.02
CA THR A 288 -11.85 -15.34 -0.84
C THR A 288 -11.96 -14.62 -2.19
N MET A 289 -10.80 -14.34 -2.80
CA MET A 289 -10.74 -13.77 -4.15
C MET A 289 -11.35 -14.72 -5.18
N PRO A 290 -12.24 -14.25 -6.07
CA PRO A 290 -12.57 -15.00 -7.26
C PRO A 290 -11.37 -15.02 -8.22
N THR A 291 -11.12 -16.17 -8.83
CA THR A 291 -10.04 -16.37 -9.80
C THR A 291 -10.59 -16.64 -11.19
N ALA A 292 -9.77 -16.67 -12.21
CA ALA A 292 -10.24 -16.91 -13.58
C ALA A 292 -10.92 -18.29 -13.75
N ASP A 293 -10.47 -19.29 -13.00
CA ASP A 293 -10.90 -20.69 -13.13
C ASP A 293 -11.44 -21.31 -11.82
N GLY A 294 -11.57 -20.52 -10.75
CA GLY A 294 -12.02 -20.98 -9.43
C GLY A 294 -10.94 -21.67 -8.60
N SER A 295 -9.67 -21.63 -9.03
CA SER A 295 -8.57 -22.20 -8.26
C SER A 295 -8.25 -21.42 -6.98
N SER A 296 -7.76 -22.12 -5.96
CA SER A 296 -7.28 -21.50 -4.72
C SER A 296 -5.87 -20.96 -4.93
N THR A 297 -5.75 -19.78 -5.53
CA THR A 297 -4.51 -19.05 -5.67
C THR A 297 -4.73 -17.60 -5.25
N ASN A 298 -3.68 -16.92 -4.86
CA ASN A 298 -3.75 -15.52 -4.45
C ASN A 298 -2.52 -14.73 -4.90
N ALA A 299 -2.62 -13.43 -4.76
CA ALA A 299 -1.57 -12.45 -5.02
C ALA A 299 -1.51 -11.45 -3.87
N GLU A 300 -0.44 -10.65 -3.81
CA GLU A 300 -0.37 -9.52 -2.91
C GLU A 300 -0.68 -8.21 -3.63
N ASN A 301 -1.49 -7.37 -2.98
CA ASN A 301 -1.66 -5.97 -3.31
C ASN A 301 -1.19 -5.13 -2.12
N GLY A 302 0.01 -4.61 -2.19
CA GLY A 302 0.69 -3.93 -1.08
C GLY A 302 1.57 -4.88 -0.28
N GLY A 303 1.68 -4.58 1.02
CA GLY A 303 2.66 -5.20 1.91
C GLY A 303 3.99 -4.45 1.90
N SER A 304 4.67 -4.48 3.05
CA SER A 304 5.90 -3.74 3.26
C SER A 304 6.94 -4.49 4.07
N ALA A 305 8.16 -4.00 4.00
CA ALA A 305 9.33 -4.53 4.69
C ALA A 305 10.16 -3.42 5.32
N MET A 306 10.98 -3.77 6.30
CA MET A 306 11.98 -2.86 6.83
C MET A 306 13.37 -3.26 6.37
N GLY A 307 14.06 -2.32 5.72
CA GLY A 307 15.43 -2.47 5.26
C GLY A 307 16.40 -1.56 6.00
N VAL A 308 17.65 -2.02 6.08
CA VAL A 308 18.77 -1.24 6.60
C VAL A 308 19.47 -0.58 5.42
N LEU A 309 19.69 0.75 5.48
CA LEU A 309 20.47 1.41 4.43
C LEU A 309 21.96 1.08 4.56
N ARG A 310 22.60 0.77 3.43
CA ARG A 310 24.04 0.44 3.37
C ARG A 310 24.94 1.60 3.86
N SER A 311 24.45 2.83 3.74
CA SER A 311 25.16 4.04 4.17
C SER A 311 25.22 4.22 5.70
N THR A 312 24.47 3.43 6.47
CA THR A 312 24.48 3.51 7.93
C THR A 312 25.86 3.21 8.52
N ARG A 313 26.23 3.92 9.56
CA ARG A 313 27.43 3.64 10.36
C ARG A 313 27.13 2.80 11.62
N LYS A 314 25.89 2.34 11.75
CA LYS A 314 25.35 1.64 12.93
C LYS A 314 24.55 0.38 12.51
N PRO A 315 25.12 -0.48 11.62
CA PRO A 315 24.36 -1.57 11.01
C PRO A 315 23.81 -2.57 12.04
N ASP A 316 24.53 -2.78 13.16
CA ASP A 316 24.06 -3.73 14.18
C ASP A 316 22.89 -3.17 15.00
N ALA A 317 22.93 -1.89 15.38
CA ALA A 317 21.81 -1.26 16.07
C ALA A 317 20.59 -1.13 15.13
N ALA A 318 20.80 -0.78 13.87
CA ALA A 318 19.76 -0.71 12.86
C ALA A 318 19.11 -2.08 12.62
N PHE A 319 19.91 -3.15 12.49
CA PHE A 319 19.38 -4.50 12.31
C PHE A 319 18.63 -5.00 13.54
N ARG A 320 19.12 -4.73 14.77
CA ARG A 320 18.38 -5.09 16.01
C ARG A 320 16.99 -4.47 16.01
N PHE A 321 16.84 -3.24 15.52
CA PHE A 321 15.53 -2.60 15.43
C PHE A 321 14.66 -3.28 14.36
N VAL A 322 15.20 -3.54 13.16
CA VAL A 322 14.48 -4.26 12.09
C VAL A 322 14.02 -5.63 12.56
N ASP A 323 14.90 -6.37 13.23
CA ASP A 323 14.60 -7.69 13.80
C ASP A 323 13.49 -7.61 14.85
N TYR A 324 13.54 -6.62 15.74
CA TYR A 324 12.49 -6.42 16.75
C TYR A 324 11.13 -6.10 16.10
N VAL A 325 11.10 -5.20 15.13
CA VAL A 325 9.85 -4.80 14.46
C VAL A 325 9.23 -5.95 13.68
N CYS A 326 10.04 -6.73 12.96
CA CYS A 326 9.57 -7.64 11.93
C CYS A 326 9.57 -9.12 12.36
N HIS A 327 10.39 -9.49 13.35
CA HIS A 327 10.63 -10.89 13.72
C HIS A 327 10.39 -11.19 15.21
N ASN A 328 10.61 -10.24 16.10
CA ASN A 328 10.34 -10.43 17.52
C ASN A 328 8.84 -10.50 17.80
N ALA A 329 8.41 -11.46 18.62
CA ALA A 329 6.99 -11.70 18.90
C ALA A 329 6.29 -10.49 19.56
N GLU A 330 6.98 -9.73 20.44
CA GLU A 330 6.39 -8.56 21.10
C GLU A 330 6.26 -7.38 20.13
N GLY A 331 7.28 -7.14 19.28
CA GLY A 331 7.22 -6.12 18.25
C GLY A 331 6.10 -6.38 17.23
N ILE A 332 5.94 -7.65 16.81
CA ILE A 332 4.84 -8.07 15.93
C ILE A 332 3.49 -7.88 16.65
N ALA A 333 3.35 -8.33 17.89
CA ALA A 333 2.11 -8.23 18.64
C ALA A 333 1.66 -6.77 18.83
N THR A 334 2.59 -5.84 19.10
CA THR A 334 2.31 -4.39 19.21
C THR A 334 1.78 -3.83 17.89
N ARG A 335 2.36 -4.21 16.73
CA ARG A 335 1.87 -3.77 15.41
C ARG A 335 0.49 -4.35 15.10
N VAL A 336 0.29 -5.64 15.33
CA VAL A 336 -0.99 -6.33 15.10
C VAL A 336 -2.10 -5.79 16.01
N ALA A 337 -1.77 -5.40 17.26
CA ALA A 337 -2.70 -4.68 18.12
C ALA A 337 -3.06 -3.29 17.57
N GLY A 338 -2.14 -2.65 16.85
CA GLY A 338 -2.35 -1.38 16.15
C GLY A 338 -3.10 -1.50 14.80
N GLY A 339 -3.47 -2.71 14.38
CA GLY A 339 -4.27 -2.97 13.18
C GLY A 339 -3.47 -3.40 11.95
N ALA A 340 -2.14 -3.60 12.06
CA ALA A 340 -1.34 -4.16 10.97
C ALA A 340 -1.71 -5.64 10.71
N PHE A 341 -1.74 -6.04 9.44
CA PHE A 341 -1.89 -7.46 9.10
C PHE A 341 -0.53 -8.15 9.17
N PRO A 342 -0.40 -9.29 9.88
CA PRO A 342 0.89 -9.93 10.11
C PRO A 342 1.48 -10.58 8.86
N ALA A 343 2.81 -10.60 8.77
CA ALA A 343 3.53 -11.36 7.74
C ALA A 343 4.00 -12.74 8.25
N ASP A 344 4.03 -12.95 9.56
CA ASP A 344 4.59 -14.13 10.20
C ASP A 344 3.59 -15.27 10.38
N ASN A 345 4.06 -16.50 10.17
CA ASN A 345 3.25 -17.71 10.30
C ASN A 345 2.73 -17.94 11.73
N ALA A 346 3.46 -17.50 12.76
CA ALA A 346 3.03 -17.71 14.14
C ALA A 346 1.72 -16.96 14.42
N THR A 347 1.65 -15.67 14.05
CA THR A 347 0.43 -14.88 14.22
C THR A 347 -0.69 -15.34 13.27
N LEU A 348 -0.35 -15.69 12.00
CA LEU A 348 -1.34 -16.19 11.04
C LEU A 348 -1.97 -17.53 11.44
N ASN A 349 -1.41 -18.24 12.42
CA ASN A 349 -1.95 -19.47 12.98
C ASN A 349 -2.40 -19.31 14.45
N ASP A 350 -2.38 -18.10 14.99
CA ASP A 350 -2.81 -17.85 16.37
C ASP A 350 -4.33 -17.85 16.49
N ASP A 351 -4.86 -18.70 17.37
CA ASP A 351 -6.30 -18.84 17.56
C ASP A 351 -6.98 -17.54 18.01
N GLN A 352 -6.29 -16.67 18.78
CA GLN A 352 -6.86 -15.41 19.24
C GLN A 352 -6.89 -14.39 18.10
N PHE A 353 -5.87 -14.35 17.25
CA PHE A 353 -5.87 -13.53 16.03
C PHE A 353 -6.98 -13.95 15.09
N LEU A 354 -7.10 -15.24 14.81
CA LEU A 354 -8.11 -15.81 13.90
C LEU A 354 -9.53 -15.62 14.42
N ALA A 355 -9.74 -15.69 15.72
CA ALA A 355 -11.05 -15.54 16.34
C ALA A 355 -11.57 -14.10 16.43
N ARG A 356 -10.78 -13.09 16.05
CA ARG A 356 -11.19 -11.68 16.12
C ARG A 356 -12.39 -11.42 15.23
N THR A 357 -13.38 -10.71 15.79
CA THR A 357 -14.60 -10.28 15.10
C THR A 357 -14.75 -8.76 15.09
N THR A 358 -13.78 -8.05 15.68
CA THR A 358 -13.77 -6.60 15.82
C THR A 358 -12.44 -6.02 15.35
N ILE A 359 -12.46 -4.74 15.01
CA ILE A 359 -11.27 -3.93 14.74
C ILE A 359 -11.25 -2.82 15.79
N THR A 360 -10.09 -2.55 16.38
CA THR A 360 -9.96 -1.49 17.38
C THR A 360 -9.76 -0.13 16.70
N ASP A 361 -10.63 0.83 17.02
CA ASP A 361 -10.51 2.20 16.48
C ASP A 361 -9.39 3.01 17.17
N ALA A 362 -9.10 4.21 16.67
CA ALA A 362 -8.08 5.12 17.23
C ALA A 362 -8.38 5.56 18.67
N ARG A 363 -9.59 5.33 19.20
CA ARG A 363 -10.00 5.63 20.57
C ARG A 363 -9.92 4.43 21.49
N GLY A 364 -9.54 3.26 20.96
CA GLY A 364 -9.47 2.00 21.69
C GLY A 364 -10.81 1.27 21.82
N ASN A 365 -11.81 1.58 21.00
CA ASN A 365 -13.08 0.85 21.00
C ASN A 365 -13.01 -0.30 19.99
N ASP A 366 -13.55 -1.45 20.36
CA ASP A 366 -13.68 -2.62 19.47
C ASP A 366 -14.96 -2.53 18.66
N ILE A 367 -14.83 -2.36 17.36
CA ILE A 367 -15.93 -2.16 16.40
C ILE A 367 -16.12 -3.43 15.56
N PRO A 368 -17.34 -4.03 15.54
CA PRO A 368 -17.64 -5.17 14.69
C PRO A 368 -17.92 -4.74 13.24
N TYR A 369 -16.91 -4.12 12.59
CA TYR A 369 -17.04 -3.52 11.27
C TYR A 369 -17.56 -4.51 10.21
N PHE A 370 -17.13 -5.76 10.30
CA PHE A 370 -17.57 -6.86 9.43
C PHE A 370 -18.75 -7.65 10.01
N GLY A 371 -19.65 -7.00 10.78
CA GLY A 371 -20.87 -7.63 11.30
C GLY A 371 -20.62 -8.82 12.24
N GLY A 372 -19.46 -8.88 12.89
CA GLY A 372 -19.09 -9.99 13.76
C GLY A 372 -18.49 -11.20 13.04
N GLN A 373 -18.13 -11.07 11.75
CA GLN A 373 -17.42 -12.11 11.01
C GLN A 373 -16.01 -12.30 11.57
N ARG A 374 -15.51 -13.53 11.57
CA ARG A 374 -14.11 -13.89 11.84
C ARG A 374 -13.27 -13.63 10.60
N PHE A 375 -13.12 -12.36 10.24
CA PHE A 375 -12.54 -11.92 8.97
C PHE A 375 -11.05 -12.30 8.84
N ASN A 376 -10.31 -12.41 9.95
CA ASN A 376 -8.91 -12.80 9.92
C ASN A 376 -8.69 -14.25 9.47
N GLU A 377 -9.69 -15.15 9.62
CA GLU A 377 -9.59 -16.51 9.05
C GLU A 377 -9.47 -16.45 7.53
N VAL A 378 -10.34 -15.67 6.88
CA VAL A 378 -10.32 -15.49 5.42
C VAL A 378 -9.01 -14.86 4.95
N LEU A 379 -8.53 -13.83 5.67
CA LEU A 379 -7.30 -13.13 5.32
C LEU A 379 -6.05 -14.00 5.54
N ALA A 380 -6.02 -14.83 6.60
CA ALA A 380 -4.93 -15.74 6.85
C ALA A 380 -4.86 -16.88 5.81
N ASP A 381 -6.02 -17.39 5.38
CA ASP A 381 -6.07 -18.36 4.28
C ASP A 381 -5.59 -17.71 2.97
N ALA A 382 -6.04 -16.49 2.68
CA ALA A 382 -5.55 -15.71 1.55
C ALA A 382 -4.02 -15.54 1.54
N ALA A 383 -3.40 -15.31 2.70
CA ALA A 383 -1.94 -15.18 2.83
C ALA A 383 -1.19 -16.49 2.52
N ARG A 384 -1.77 -17.64 2.88
CA ARG A 384 -1.18 -18.96 2.58
C ARG A 384 -1.24 -19.31 1.09
N ASP A 385 -2.26 -18.77 0.39
CA ASP A 385 -2.52 -19.06 -1.02
C ASP A 385 -1.76 -18.11 -1.98
N VAL A 386 -0.99 -17.14 -1.47
CA VAL A 386 -0.17 -16.26 -2.30
C VAL A 386 0.84 -17.05 -3.11
N SER A 387 0.70 -16.98 -4.43
CA SER A 387 1.56 -17.73 -5.36
C SER A 387 2.93 -17.07 -5.48
N VAL A 388 3.98 -17.89 -5.47
CA VAL A 388 5.38 -17.45 -5.61
C VAL A 388 5.75 -17.13 -7.06
N GLY A 389 6.91 -16.49 -7.25
CA GLY A 389 7.50 -16.26 -8.57
C GLY A 389 7.15 -14.93 -9.22
N TRP A 390 6.33 -14.10 -8.57
CA TRP A 390 6.17 -12.71 -8.99
C TRP A 390 7.46 -11.94 -8.76
N GLN A 391 7.84 -11.10 -9.70
CA GLN A 391 8.93 -10.15 -9.56
C GLN A 391 8.44 -8.75 -9.93
N TYR A 392 8.86 -7.76 -9.15
CA TYR A 392 8.68 -6.36 -9.50
C TYR A 392 9.89 -5.88 -10.31
N LEU A 393 9.66 -4.90 -11.17
CA LEU A 393 10.75 -4.27 -11.91
C LEU A 393 11.72 -3.52 -10.97
N PRO A 394 13.01 -3.47 -11.26
CA PRO A 394 13.96 -2.65 -10.49
C PRO A 394 13.74 -1.14 -10.66
N PHE A 395 12.74 -0.75 -11.42
CA PHE A 395 12.23 0.60 -11.62
C PHE A 395 10.69 0.65 -11.55
N GLU A 396 10.10 -0.17 -10.69
CA GLU A 396 8.65 -0.32 -10.53
C GLU A 396 7.95 0.99 -10.15
N VAL A 397 8.61 1.88 -9.40
CA VAL A 397 8.05 3.20 -9.07
C VAL A 397 7.78 4.00 -10.35
N TYR A 398 8.70 3.97 -11.31
CA TYR A 398 8.46 4.58 -12.62
C TYR A 398 7.33 3.86 -13.37
N ALA A 399 7.37 2.54 -13.43
CA ALA A 399 6.39 1.75 -14.14
C ALA A 399 4.95 2.05 -13.70
N ARG A 400 4.72 2.17 -12.39
CA ARG A 400 3.41 2.52 -11.82
C ARG A 400 2.96 3.93 -12.17
N ASN A 401 3.86 4.89 -12.15
CA ASN A 401 3.55 6.26 -12.54
C ASN A 401 3.21 6.38 -14.03
N ASP A 402 3.89 5.61 -14.86
CA ASP A 402 3.70 5.62 -16.32
C ASP A 402 2.41 4.89 -16.76
N PHE A 403 1.90 3.95 -15.96
CA PHE A 403 0.67 3.20 -16.24
C PHE A 403 -0.53 4.11 -16.55
N LYS A 404 -0.64 5.23 -15.86
CA LYS A 404 -1.75 6.16 -16.05
C LYS A 404 -1.71 6.85 -17.41
N SER A 405 -0.52 7.17 -17.90
CA SER A 405 -0.31 7.83 -19.21
C SER A 405 -0.41 6.86 -20.38
N THR A 406 -0.29 5.57 -20.13
CA THR A 406 -0.33 4.50 -21.11
C THR A 406 -1.67 3.74 -21.02
N VAL A 407 -1.80 2.78 -20.15
CA VAL A 407 -3.02 1.96 -19.98
C VAL A 407 -4.22 2.79 -19.52
N GLY A 408 -3.99 3.82 -18.68
CA GLY A 408 -5.05 4.72 -18.20
C GLY A 408 -5.81 5.41 -19.32
N THR A 409 -5.22 5.60 -20.50
CA THR A 409 -5.90 6.19 -21.66
C THR A 409 -7.08 5.34 -22.15
N ALA A 410 -7.03 4.02 -21.98
CA ALA A 410 -8.15 3.12 -22.30
C ALA A 410 -9.33 3.33 -21.33
N TYR A 411 -9.06 3.55 -20.05
CA TYR A 411 -10.09 3.87 -19.06
C TYR A 411 -10.77 5.20 -19.39
N GLU A 412 -10.00 6.21 -19.78
CA GLU A 412 -10.53 7.52 -20.19
C GLU A 412 -11.41 7.37 -21.43
N TRP A 413 -10.96 6.62 -22.45
CA TRP A 413 -11.73 6.36 -23.65
C TRP A 413 -13.04 5.62 -23.35
N SER A 414 -12.99 4.52 -22.61
CA SER A 414 -14.18 3.73 -22.22
C SER A 414 -15.19 4.55 -21.42
N THR A 415 -14.69 5.42 -20.51
CA THR A 415 -15.52 6.36 -19.76
C THR A 415 -16.24 7.35 -20.68
N ALA A 416 -15.52 7.93 -21.64
CA ALA A 416 -16.09 8.87 -22.62
C ALA A 416 -17.13 8.18 -23.52
N ALA A 417 -16.79 6.98 -24.02
CA ALA A 417 -17.68 6.16 -24.87
C ALA A 417 -18.96 5.77 -24.14
N LEU A 418 -18.86 5.37 -22.88
CA LEU A 418 -20.05 5.04 -22.06
C LEU A 418 -20.93 6.27 -21.83
N ARG A 419 -20.34 7.43 -21.47
CA ARG A 419 -21.09 8.68 -21.30
C ARG A 419 -21.82 9.10 -22.57
N TYR A 420 -21.15 9.00 -23.72
CA TYR A 420 -21.74 9.32 -25.01
C TYR A 420 -22.91 8.41 -25.33
N ARG A 421 -22.76 7.10 -25.18
CA ARG A 421 -23.83 6.09 -25.40
C ARG A 421 -25.02 6.33 -24.50
N ILE A 422 -24.84 6.56 -23.20
CA ILE A 422 -25.93 6.85 -22.26
C ILE A 422 -26.68 8.14 -22.67
N ALA A 423 -25.95 9.17 -23.11
CA ALA A 423 -26.56 10.42 -23.57
C ALA A 423 -27.40 10.20 -24.84
N GLN A 424 -26.91 9.41 -25.80
CA GLN A 424 -27.68 9.04 -26.99
C GLN A 424 -28.97 8.27 -26.65
N GLU A 425 -28.86 7.23 -25.83
CA GLU A 425 -30.01 6.42 -25.39
C GLU A 425 -31.11 7.27 -24.73
N ARG A 426 -30.71 8.24 -23.89
CA ARG A 426 -31.65 9.19 -23.27
C ARG A 426 -32.31 10.10 -24.29
N THR A 427 -31.57 10.61 -25.26
CA THR A 427 -32.10 11.47 -26.30
C THR A 427 -33.14 10.73 -27.18
N GLU A 428 -32.85 9.48 -27.51
CA GLU A 428 -33.77 8.63 -28.27
C GLU A 428 -35.07 8.30 -27.51
N GLN A 429 -34.98 8.07 -26.19
CA GLN A 429 -36.12 7.75 -25.36
C GLN A 429 -37.01 8.97 -25.10
N GLU A 430 -36.47 10.16 -24.97
CA GLU A 430 -37.17 11.37 -24.63
C GLU A 430 -37.73 12.10 -25.85
N GLY A 431 -37.31 11.77 -27.08
CA GLY A 431 -37.81 12.31 -28.35
C GLY A 431 -37.59 13.83 -28.49
N ASP A 432 -36.57 14.36 -27.86
CA ASP A 432 -36.30 15.80 -27.77
C ASP A 432 -35.18 16.21 -28.76
N ASP A 433 -35.59 16.71 -29.93
CA ASP A 433 -34.66 17.16 -30.98
C ASP A 433 -33.71 18.29 -30.52
N ASP A 434 -34.12 19.11 -29.56
CA ASP A 434 -33.28 20.20 -29.01
C ASP A 434 -32.13 19.69 -28.12
N ARG A 435 -32.18 18.46 -27.64
CA ARG A 435 -31.13 17.81 -26.84
C ARG A 435 -30.01 17.17 -27.67
N ALA A 436 -30.26 16.87 -28.95
CA ALA A 436 -29.22 16.35 -29.83
C ALA A 436 -28.02 17.34 -29.96
N GLU A 437 -28.26 18.65 -29.81
CA GLU A 437 -27.19 19.65 -29.75
C GLU A 437 -26.41 19.69 -28.43
N ARG A 438 -26.84 18.92 -27.40
CA ARG A 438 -26.20 18.86 -26.08
C ARG A 438 -25.53 17.53 -25.78
N LEU A 439 -25.38 16.65 -26.78
CA LEU A 439 -24.59 15.43 -26.61
C LEU A 439 -23.16 15.82 -26.28
N PRO A 440 -22.48 15.06 -25.39
CA PRO A 440 -21.05 15.22 -25.23
C PRO A 440 -20.33 14.92 -26.55
N ASP A 441 -19.10 15.41 -26.68
CA ASP A 441 -18.30 15.11 -27.87
C ASP A 441 -18.18 13.58 -28.03
N PRO A 442 -18.31 13.05 -29.27
CA PRO A 442 -18.13 11.62 -29.51
C PRO A 442 -16.69 11.25 -29.16
N PRO A 443 -16.47 10.07 -28.55
CA PRO A 443 -15.13 9.61 -28.29
C PRO A 443 -14.34 9.50 -29.59
N GLY A 444 -13.04 9.78 -29.53
CA GLY A 444 -12.12 9.56 -30.65
C GLY A 444 -12.01 8.07 -31.03
N PRO A 445 -11.01 7.70 -31.82
CA PRO A 445 -10.74 6.29 -32.13
C PRO A 445 -10.63 5.46 -30.85
N GLN A 446 -11.12 4.23 -30.92
CA GLN A 446 -11.06 3.32 -29.77
C GLN A 446 -9.61 3.11 -29.33
N VAL A 447 -9.41 3.17 -28.03
CA VAL A 447 -8.17 2.78 -27.35
C VAL A 447 -8.53 1.64 -26.38
N THR A 448 -7.92 0.48 -26.62
CA THR A 448 -8.10 -0.68 -25.74
C THR A 448 -7.03 -0.72 -24.64
N MET A 449 -7.30 -1.48 -23.58
CA MET A 449 -6.27 -1.72 -22.57
C MET A 449 -5.03 -2.40 -23.17
N MET A 450 -5.21 -3.29 -24.15
CA MET A 450 -4.06 -3.92 -24.83
C MET A 450 -3.24 -2.93 -25.65
N ASP A 451 -3.85 -1.91 -26.28
CA ASP A 451 -3.10 -0.82 -26.92
C ASP A 451 -2.27 -0.05 -25.89
N GLY A 452 -2.86 0.20 -24.70
CA GLY A 452 -2.15 0.82 -23.57
C GLY A 452 -1.02 -0.05 -23.02
N ILE A 453 -1.22 -1.37 -22.91
CA ILE A 453 -0.21 -2.33 -22.51
C ILE A 453 0.97 -2.39 -23.47
N ASP A 454 0.70 -2.37 -24.78
CA ASP A 454 1.75 -2.32 -25.80
C ASP A 454 2.58 -1.03 -25.69
N LEU A 455 1.94 0.11 -25.45
CA LEU A 455 2.62 1.37 -25.20
C LEU A 455 3.44 1.29 -23.91
N TRP A 456 2.84 0.81 -22.83
CA TRP A 456 3.51 0.67 -21.52
C TRP A 456 4.74 -0.21 -21.61
N GLN A 457 4.67 -1.37 -22.29
CA GLN A 457 5.82 -2.24 -22.50
C GLN A 457 6.96 -1.51 -23.23
N ARG A 458 6.66 -0.75 -24.28
CA ARG A 458 7.67 0.01 -25.03
C ARG A 458 8.35 1.08 -24.15
N ASP A 459 7.56 1.83 -23.39
CA ASP A 459 8.06 2.89 -22.52
C ASP A 459 8.92 2.31 -21.38
N LEU A 460 8.53 1.15 -20.82
CA LEU A 460 9.33 0.44 -19.82
C LEU A 460 10.66 -0.08 -20.37
N ILE A 461 10.67 -0.61 -21.59
CA ILE A 461 11.90 -1.06 -22.28
C ILE A 461 12.82 0.13 -22.55
N GLU A 462 12.28 1.24 -23.06
CA GLU A 462 13.05 2.46 -23.29
C GLU A 462 13.62 3.03 -21.98
N TYR A 463 12.79 3.12 -20.95
CA TYR A 463 13.23 3.60 -19.63
C TYR A 463 14.32 2.71 -19.03
N GLY A 464 14.13 1.39 -19.04
CA GLY A 464 15.14 0.43 -18.52
C GLY A 464 16.47 0.56 -19.27
N THR A 465 16.43 0.69 -20.58
CA THR A 465 17.63 0.94 -21.43
C THR A 465 18.33 2.24 -21.01
N ASN A 466 17.58 3.31 -20.82
CA ASN A 466 18.10 4.62 -20.41
C ASN A 466 18.68 4.61 -18.98
N GLN A 467 18.20 3.72 -18.13
CA GLN A 467 18.77 3.49 -16.78
C GLN A 467 20.00 2.59 -16.79
N GLY A 468 20.40 2.05 -17.94
CA GLY A 468 21.59 1.21 -18.11
C GLY A 468 21.37 -0.27 -17.90
N PHE A 469 20.11 -0.73 -17.85
CA PHE A 469 19.80 -2.16 -17.89
C PHE A 469 19.97 -2.72 -19.30
N THR A 470 20.39 -3.98 -19.38
CA THR A 470 20.25 -4.76 -20.61
C THR A 470 18.81 -5.25 -20.68
N MET A 471 18.04 -4.71 -21.59
CA MET A 471 16.69 -5.23 -21.83
C MET A 471 16.79 -6.50 -22.67
N ALA A 472 16.26 -7.62 -22.13
CA ALA A 472 16.21 -8.87 -22.87
C ALA A 472 15.16 -8.78 -23.96
N ASP A 473 15.54 -9.14 -25.17
CA ASP A 473 14.58 -9.34 -26.27
C ASP A 473 13.66 -10.51 -25.92
N ASP A 474 12.44 -10.48 -26.44
CA ASP A 474 11.48 -11.57 -26.34
C ASP A 474 12.13 -12.86 -26.90
N ALA A 475 12.43 -13.83 -26.02
CA ALA A 475 12.98 -15.12 -26.41
C ALA A 475 11.85 -16.15 -26.60
#